data_5e22af8be48a286f849341558a11c042
#
_entry.id   5e22af8be48a286f849341558a11c042
#
_cell.length_a   1.000
_cell.length_b   1.000
_cell.length_c   1.000
_cell.angle_alpha   90.00
_cell.angle_beta   90.00
_cell.angle_gamma   90.00
#
_symmetry.space_group_name_H-M   'P 1'
#
loop_
_entity.id
_entity.type
_entity.pdbx_description
1 polymer ?
#
loop_
_entity_poly.entity_id
_entity_poly.type
_entity_poly.pdbx_seq_one_letter_code
_entity_poly.pdbx_strand_id
1 'polypeptide(L)'
;FTDMDRNKRITKPKYEIIKEALLERIRTGQFSSDAVFCTEKMLSEQYEVSRITAKRAIEDLEQQGILYRKRGVGSFVSQKIPPVSSSASETDSKSKMVSLLLPFATTQGNISETIGSLSAALAEKGYFLSIHITGSSSPKERATLELLRSQNIAGLVYYPKRDNIHLEQLNDFLFANRPVVIIDKQTDCPYLNNVVCDNYDGGRQLTRHLLEPVSYTHLTLPTILL
;
A
#
# COMPACT_ATOMS: atom_id res chain seq x y z
N PHE A 1 14.09 44.11 16.06
CA PHE A 1 14.63 43.22 15.00
C PHE A 1 13.57 42.21 14.67
N THR A 2 13.06 42.31 13.49
CA THR A 2 11.85 41.76 12.92
C THR A 2 11.97 40.27 12.68
N ASP A 3 11.10 39.52 13.29
CA ASP A 3 10.91 38.07 13.09
C ASP A 3 10.17 37.86 11.76
N MET A 4 10.84 37.32 10.76
CA MET A 4 10.26 37.02 9.45
C MET A 4 9.79 35.59 9.43
N ASP A 5 8.53 35.46 9.63
CA ASP A 5 7.63 34.32 9.45
C ASP A 5 7.98 33.52 8.15
N ARG A 6 8.64 32.38 8.30
CA ARG A 6 8.83 31.38 7.22
C ARG A 6 7.85 30.24 7.39
N ASN A 7 6.58 30.56 7.24
CA ASN A 7 5.55 29.54 7.03
C ASN A 7 5.64 28.98 5.60
N LYS A 8 6.57 28.07 5.37
CA LYS A 8 6.72 27.36 4.11
C LYS A 8 5.59 26.32 4.04
N ARG A 9 4.42 26.73 3.52
CA ARG A 9 3.38 25.79 3.09
C ARG A 9 4.03 24.80 2.14
N ILE A 10 4.14 23.54 2.57
CA ILE A 10 4.53 22.41 1.72
C ILE A 10 3.34 22.19 0.78
N THR A 11 3.32 22.91 -0.34
CA THR A 11 2.36 22.66 -1.42
C THR A 11 2.81 21.40 -2.12
N LYS A 12 1.95 20.36 -2.09
CA LYS A 12 2.18 19.13 -2.85
C LYS A 12 2.52 19.47 -4.30
N PRO A 13 3.50 18.78 -4.91
CA PRO A 13 3.83 18.96 -6.32
C PRO A 13 2.60 18.77 -7.21
N LYS A 14 2.41 19.62 -8.22
CA LYS A 14 1.22 19.59 -9.08
C LYS A 14 1.00 18.25 -9.78
N TYR A 15 2.06 17.49 -10.10
CA TYR A 15 1.93 16.16 -10.71
C TYR A 15 1.32 15.12 -9.73
N GLU A 16 1.58 15.25 -8.43
CA GLU A 16 0.97 14.38 -7.41
C GLU A 16 -0.52 14.67 -7.26
N ILE A 17 -0.93 15.93 -7.31
CA ILE A 17 -2.34 16.33 -7.27
C ILE A 17 -3.10 15.73 -8.46
N ILE A 18 -2.51 15.79 -9.66
CA ILE A 18 -3.08 15.18 -10.86
C ILE A 18 -3.20 13.68 -10.70
N LYS A 19 -2.15 13.03 -10.22
CA LYS A 19 -2.10 11.59 -9.98
C LYS A 19 -3.22 11.18 -9.01
N GLU A 20 -3.34 11.82 -7.85
CA GLU A 20 -4.40 11.55 -6.88
C GLU A 20 -5.80 11.71 -7.48
N ALA A 21 -6.05 12.76 -8.25
CA ALA A 21 -7.34 12.98 -8.91
C ALA A 21 -7.67 11.91 -9.97
N LEU A 22 -6.68 11.47 -10.76
CA LEU A 22 -6.87 10.39 -11.72
C LEU A 22 -7.18 9.07 -11.02
N LEU A 23 -6.49 8.79 -9.94
CA LEU A 23 -6.70 7.61 -9.12
C LEU A 23 -8.12 7.60 -8.51
N GLU A 24 -8.58 8.73 -8.00
CA GLU A 24 -9.94 8.84 -7.46
C GLU A 24 -11.01 8.61 -8.54
N ARG A 25 -10.81 9.13 -9.75
CA ARG A 25 -11.70 8.88 -10.90
C ARG A 25 -11.74 7.40 -11.28
N ILE A 26 -10.61 6.71 -11.22
CA ILE A 26 -10.54 5.26 -11.47
C ILE A 26 -11.26 4.52 -10.36
N ARG A 27 -11.05 4.87 -9.09
CA ARG A 27 -11.68 4.27 -7.92
C ARG A 27 -13.20 4.42 -7.93
N THR A 28 -13.69 5.57 -8.36
CA THR A 28 -15.15 5.83 -8.44
C THR A 28 -15.80 5.28 -9.70
N GLY A 29 -15.04 4.57 -10.56
CA GLY A 29 -15.56 3.98 -11.79
C GLY A 29 -15.93 5.00 -12.87
N GLN A 30 -15.44 6.25 -12.78
CA GLN A 30 -15.73 7.31 -13.73
C GLN A 30 -14.87 7.17 -14.99
N PHE A 31 -14.90 6.00 -15.61
CA PHE A 31 -14.21 5.73 -16.88
C PHE A 31 -14.95 4.66 -17.68
N SER A 32 -14.74 4.65 -18.99
CA SER A 32 -15.20 3.56 -19.87
C SER A 32 -13.99 2.74 -20.30
N SER A 33 -14.12 1.41 -20.26
CA SER A 33 -13.02 0.49 -20.58
C SER A 33 -12.44 0.67 -21.98
N ASP A 34 -13.25 1.15 -22.92
CA ASP A 34 -12.87 1.29 -24.33
C ASP A 34 -12.64 2.74 -24.77
N ALA A 35 -12.83 3.72 -23.86
CA ALA A 35 -12.62 5.12 -24.14
C ALA A 35 -11.27 5.62 -23.62
N VAL A 36 -10.74 6.67 -24.26
CA VAL A 36 -9.54 7.37 -23.78
C VAL A 36 -9.83 7.95 -22.42
N PHE A 37 -9.10 7.50 -21.40
CA PHE A 37 -9.25 7.97 -20.03
C PHE A 37 -8.65 9.37 -19.83
N CYS A 38 -7.45 9.58 -20.33
CA CYS A 38 -6.80 10.88 -20.30
C CYS A 38 -5.75 11.02 -21.41
N THR A 39 -5.42 12.27 -21.71
CA THR A 39 -4.28 12.65 -22.56
C THR A 39 -3.46 13.72 -21.88
N GLU A 40 -2.18 13.81 -22.22
CA GLU A 40 -1.30 14.88 -21.72
C GLU A 40 -1.89 16.28 -21.96
N LYS A 41 -2.52 16.47 -23.12
CA LYS A 41 -3.17 17.73 -23.49
C LYS A 41 -4.35 18.05 -22.59
N MET A 42 -5.26 17.09 -22.39
CA MET A 42 -6.42 17.26 -21.52
C MET A 42 -6.01 17.61 -20.09
N LEU A 43 -5.04 16.90 -19.52
CA LEU A 43 -4.58 17.17 -18.16
C LEU A 43 -3.83 18.49 -18.05
N SER A 44 -3.05 18.86 -19.06
CA SER A 44 -2.37 20.16 -19.13
C SER A 44 -3.35 21.33 -19.10
N GLU A 45 -4.46 21.22 -19.84
CA GLU A 45 -5.52 22.24 -19.91
C GLU A 45 -6.37 22.24 -18.64
N GLN A 46 -6.77 21.07 -18.15
CA GLN A 46 -7.66 20.94 -16.97
C GLN A 46 -7.00 21.41 -15.66
N TYR A 47 -5.70 21.14 -15.49
CA TYR A 47 -4.98 21.46 -14.25
C TYR A 47 -4.04 22.67 -14.38
N GLU A 48 -4.06 23.36 -15.50
CA GLU A 48 -3.20 24.52 -15.78
C GLU A 48 -1.73 24.24 -15.50
N VAL A 49 -1.21 23.13 -16.05
CA VAL A 49 0.17 22.68 -15.88
C VAL A 49 0.87 22.50 -17.22
N SER A 50 2.20 22.43 -17.18
CA SER A 50 2.98 22.08 -18.37
C SER A 50 2.67 20.66 -18.83
N ARG A 51 2.79 20.38 -20.14
CA ARG A 51 2.66 19.01 -20.68
C ARG A 51 3.64 18.03 -20.03
N ILE A 52 4.82 18.51 -19.63
CA ILE A 52 5.82 17.68 -18.94
C ILE A 52 5.30 17.24 -17.58
N THR A 53 4.62 18.12 -16.83
CA THR A 53 4.02 17.80 -15.53
C THR A 53 2.86 16.82 -15.69
N ALA A 54 2.00 17.01 -16.69
CA ALA A 54 0.91 16.08 -17.01
C ALA A 54 1.46 14.71 -17.45
N LYS A 55 2.49 14.70 -18.30
CA LYS A 55 3.17 13.49 -18.76
C LYS A 55 3.75 12.69 -17.60
N ARG A 56 4.44 13.34 -16.66
CA ARG A 56 5.00 12.69 -15.48
C ARG A 56 3.94 11.99 -14.64
N ALA A 57 2.78 12.63 -14.41
CA ALA A 57 1.68 12.03 -13.68
C ALA A 57 1.14 10.76 -14.38
N ILE A 58 1.03 10.79 -15.72
CA ILE A 58 0.60 9.63 -16.51
C ILE A 58 1.66 8.52 -16.47
N GLU A 59 2.94 8.86 -16.66
CA GLU A 59 4.05 7.89 -16.64
C GLU A 59 4.16 7.16 -15.30
N ASP A 60 3.96 7.86 -14.19
CA ASP A 60 3.90 7.25 -12.86
C ASP A 60 2.79 6.19 -12.76
N LEU A 61 1.60 6.47 -13.33
CA LEU A 61 0.48 5.53 -13.34
C LEU A 61 0.66 4.39 -14.35
N GLU A 62 1.37 4.64 -15.45
CA GLU A 62 1.75 3.61 -16.42
C GLU A 62 2.78 2.64 -15.82
N GLN A 63 3.78 3.16 -15.10
CA GLN A 63 4.76 2.32 -14.37
C GLN A 63 4.10 1.47 -13.28
N GLN A 64 3.02 1.96 -12.67
CA GLN A 64 2.21 1.21 -11.72
C GLN A 64 1.24 0.23 -12.37
N GLY A 65 1.21 0.15 -13.71
CA GLY A 65 0.32 -0.76 -14.46
C GLY A 65 -1.16 -0.37 -14.41
N ILE A 66 -1.50 0.80 -13.87
CA ILE A 66 -2.87 1.30 -13.73
C ILE A 66 -3.39 1.85 -15.05
N LEU A 67 -2.53 2.51 -15.79
CA LEU A 67 -2.81 2.98 -17.14
C LEU A 67 -1.95 2.24 -18.16
N TYR A 68 -2.42 2.17 -19.39
CA TYR A 68 -1.60 1.79 -20.53
C TYR A 68 -1.78 2.79 -21.68
N ARG A 69 -0.71 3.04 -22.41
CA ARG A 69 -0.70 4.01 -23.50
C ARG A 69 -0.91 3.34 -24.85
N LYS A 70 -1.80 3.91 -25.67
CA LYS A 70 -1.85 3.64 -27.12
C LYS A 70 -1.25 4.83 -27.86
N ARG A 71 -0.17 4.58 -28.60
CA ARG A 71 0.56 5.64 -29.32
C ARG A 71 -0.37 6.42 -30.28
N GLY A 72 -0.39 7.74 -30.15
CA GLY A 72 -1.21 8.63 -30.98
C GLY A 72 -2.69 8.73 -30.57
N VAL A 73 -3.15 7.97 -29.58
CA VAL A 73 -4.55 7.96 -29.14
C VAL A 73 -4.72 8.54 -27.74
N GLY A 74 -3.96 8.06 -26.77
CA GLY A 74 -4.05 8.49 -25.37
C GLY A 74 -3.76 7.37 -24.40
N SER A 75 -4.02 7.64 -23.12
CA SER A 75 -3.88 6.65 -22.04
C SER A 75 -5.25 6.11 -21.65
N PHE A 76 -5.30 4.81 -21.42
CA PHE A 76 -6.49 4.04 -21.09
C PHE A 76 -6.29 3.42 -19.71
N VAL A 77 -7.38 3.21 -18.99
CA VAL A 77 -7.35 2.41 -17.77
C VAL A 77 -7.13 0.95 -18.15
N SER A 78 -6.20 0.30 -17.48
CA SER A 78 -5.92 -1.12 -17.73
C SER A 78 -7.20 -1.92 -17.48
N GLN A 79 -7.67 -2.68 -18.46
CA GLN A 79 -8.91 -3.50 -18.36
C GLN A 79 -8.85 -4.58 -17.25
N LYS A 80 -7.69 -4.70 -16.61
CA LYS A 80 -7.51 -5.58 -15.45
C LYS A 80 -8.01 -4.96 -14.13
N ILE A 81 -8.53 -3.72 -14.15
CA ILE A 81 -9.19 -3.08 -13.01
C ILE A 81 -10.69 -3.28 -13.17
N PRO A 82 -11.34 -4.19 -12.42
CA PRO A 82 -12.80 -4.25 -12.43
C PRO A 82 -13.34 -2.96 -11.82
N PRO A 83 -14.38 -2.33 -12.42
CA PRO A 83 -15.05 -1.22 -11.78
C PRO A 83 -15.63 -1.70 -10.44
N VAL A 84 -15.52 -0.86 -9.41
CA VAL A 84 -16.24 -1.05 -8.14
C VAL A 84 -17.72 -0.81 -8.42
N SER A 85 -18.35 -1.71 -9.14
CA SER A 85 -19.79 -1.72 -9.31
C SER A 85 -20.37 -2.71 -8.29
N SER A 86 -21.12 -2.16 -7.36
CA SER A 86 -22.01 -2.87 -6.46
C SER A 86 -23.14 -3.54 -7.26
N SER A 87 -22.86 -4.66 -7.89
CA SER A 87 -23.88 -5.60 -8.34
C SER A 87 -23.32 -7.01 -8.20
N ALA A 88 -23.64 -7.59 -7.06
CA ALA A 88 -23.41 -9.00 -6.79
C ALA A 88 -24.26 -9.83 -7.74
N SER A 89 -23.67 -10.47 -8.72
CA SER A 89 -24.22 -11.69 -9.30
C SER A 89 -23.79 -12.86 -8.42
N GLU A 90 -24.75 -13.39 -7.69
CA GLU A 90 -24.66 -14.58 -6.87
C GLU A 90 -24.39 -15.79 -7.78
N THR A 91 -23.17 -16.32 -7.79
CA THR A 91 -22.81 -17.73 -8.02
C THR A 91 -21.30 -17.99 -8.00
N ASP A 92 -20.48 -17.15 -7.35
CA ASP A 92 -19.11 -17.55 -7.06
C ASP A 92 -18.99 -17.77 -5.55
N SER A 93 -18.67 -18.98 -5.14
CA SER A 93 -18.38 -19.29 -3.74
C SER A 93 -17.19 -18.45 -3.30
N LYS A 94 -17.47 -17.27 -2.72
CA LYS A 94 -16.43 -16.34 -2.22
C LYS A 94 -15.51 -17.12 -1.29
N SER A 95 -14.25 -17.15 -1.61
CA SER A 95 -13.25 -17.74 -0.73
C SER A 95 -13.37 -17.14 0.68
N LYS A 96 -13.28 -17.99 1.68
CA LYS A 96 -13.25 -17.59 3.09
C LYS A 96 -11.85 -17.59 3.67
N MET A 97 -10.82 -17.76 2.85
CA MET A 97 -9.43 -17.85 3.29
C MET A 97 -8.73 -16.51 3.13
N VAL A 98 -8.22 -15.97 4.23
CA VAL A 98 -7.31 -14.81 4.27
C VAL A 98 -5.90 -15.33 4.50
N SER A 99 -4.94 -14.89 3.68
CA SER A 99 -3.56 -15.32 3.77
C SER A 99 -2.71 -14.28 4.50
N LEU A 100 -1.92 -14.72 5.47
CA LEU A 100 -0.91 -13.92 6.15
C LEU A 100 0.48 -14.34 5.66
N LEU A 101 1.21 -13.41 5.08
CA LEU A 101 2.57 -13.62 4.57
C LEU A 101 3.58 -12.97 5.51
N LEU A 102 4.49 -13.79 6.08
CA LEU A 102 5.48 -13.39 7.06
C LEU A 102 6.91 -13.68 6.58
N PRO A 103 7.88 -12.76 6.84
CA PRO A 103 9.29 -12.96 6.49
C PRO A 103 10.08 -13.77 7.52
N PHE A 104 9.47 -14.15 8.65
CA PHE A 104 10.14 -14.83 9.78
C PHE A 104 9.23 -15.86 10.43
N ALA A 105 9.82 -16.74 11.24
CA ALA A 105 9.07 -17.74 11.98
C ALA A 105 8.12 -17.11 13.01
N THR A 106 7.02 -17.80 13.27
CA THR A 106 5.95 -17.34 14.18
C THR A 106 6.38 -17.18 15.64
N THR A 107 7.58 -17.62 15.99
CA THR A 107 8.15 -17.57 17.36
C THR A 107 8.92 -16.27 17.65
N GLN A 108 9.05 -15.36 16.70
CA GLN A 108 9.79 -14.11 16.90
C GLN A 108 8.87 -12.97 17.35
N GLY A 109 9.21 -12.32 18.46
CA GLY A 109 8.51 -11.15 18.97
C GLY A 109 7.03 -11.41 19.31
N ASN A 110 6.21 -10.37 19.17
CA ASN A 110 4.77 -10.39 19.46
C ASN A 110 3.92 -10.97 18.33
N ILE A 111 4.57 -11.60 17.33
CA ILE A 111 3.84 -12.07 16.13
C ILE A 111 2.83 -13.17 16.46
N SER A 112 3.11 -14.02 17.47
CA SER A 112 2.19 -15.06 17.90
C SER A 112 0.88 -14.48 18.43
N GLU A 113 0.95 -13.38 19.19
CA GLU A 113 -0.23 -12.67 19.68
C GLU A 113 -1.00 -12.01 18.54
N THR A 114 -0.29 -11.39 17.61
CA THR A 114 -0.88 -10.80 16.39
C THR A 114 -1.61 -11.86 15.57
N ILE A 115 -1.01 -13.04 15.38
CA ILE A 115 -1.63 -14.16 14.66
C ILE A 115 -2.89 -14.63 15.39
N GLY A 116 -2.81 -14.80 16.72
CA GLY A 116 -3.95 -15.22 17.53
C GLY A 116 -5.12 -14.25 17.42
N SER A 117 -4.87 -12.96 17.60
CA SER A 117 -5.88 -11.89 17.50
C SER A 117 -6.48 -11.79 16.10
N LEU A 118 -5.64 -11.86 15.06
CA LEU A 118 -6.09 -11.85 13.68
C LEU A 118 -6.96 -13.07 13.36
N SER A 119 -6.53 -14.27 13.80
CA SER A 119 -7.28 -15.51 13.60
C SER A 119 -8.64 -15.45 14.27
N ALA A 120 -8.70 -14.97 15.52
CA ALA A 120 -9.96 -14.82 16.27
C ALA A 120 -10.93 -13.86 15.56
N ALA A 121 -10.43 -12.67 15.18
CA ALA A 121 -11.24 -11.66 14.49
C ALA A 121 -11.76 -12.14 13.12
N LEU A 122 -10.98 -12.92 12.38
CA LEU A 122 -11.39 -13.52 11.12
C LEU A 122 -12.45 -14.61 11.34
N ALA A 123 -12.25 -15.46 12.36
CA ALA A 123 -13.19 -16.54 12.68
C ALA A 123 -14.58 -16.00 13.07
N GLU A 124 -14.67 -14.91 13.81
CA GLU A 124 -15.94 -14.23 14.12
C GLU A 124 -16.72 -13.80 12.87
N LYS A 125 -16.00 -13.52 11.78
CA LYS A 125 -16.58 -13.13 10.49
C LYS A 125 -16.73 -14.32 9.51
N GLY A 126 -16.42 -15.53 9.95
CA GLY A 126 -16.51 -16.76 9.16
C GLY A 126 -15.39 -16.94 8.15
N TYR A 127 -14.23 -16.30 8.37
CA TYR A 127 -13.03 -16.47 7.56
C TYR A 127 -12.00 -17.36 8.27
N PHE A 128 -11.11 -17.97 7.48
CA PHE A 128 -10.00 -18.78 7.96
C PHE A 128 -8.67 -18.08 7.66
N LEU A 129 -7.71 -18.21 8.57
CA LEU A 129 -6.37 -17.67 8.40
C LEU A 129 -5.42 -18.75 7.86
N SER A 130 -4.77 -18.46 6.74
CA SER A 130 -3.65 -19.25 6.20
C SER A 130 -2.35 -18.49 6.43
N ILE A 131 -1.31 -19.15 6.93
CA ILE A 131 -0.02 -18.51 7.27
C ILE A 131 1.06 -19.05 6.35
N HIS A 132 1.81 -18.14 5.73
CA HIS A 132 2.91 -18.45 4.82
C HIS A 132 4.18 -17.78 5.32
N ILE A 133 5.22 -18.58 5.55
CA ILE A 133 6.51 -18.11 6.05
C ILE A 133 7.53 -18.19 4.93
N THR A 134 8.06 -17.04 4.51
CA THR A 134 9.02 -16.93 3.41
C THR A 134 10.48 -16.93 3.87
N GLY A 135 10.70 -16.69 5.15
CA GLY A 135 12.04 -16.53 5.69
C GLY A 135 12.72 -15.27 5.15
N SER A 136 14.06 -15.32 5.08
CA SER A 136 14.85 -14.16 4.66
C SER A 136 15.02 -14.03 3.15
N SER A 137 14.36 -14.85 2.37
CA SER A 137 14.57 -14.97 0.92
C SER A 137 13.55 -14.15 0.13
N SER A 138 14.00 -13.04 -0.50
CA SER A 138 13.16 -12.26 -1.41
C SER A 138 12.60 -13.05 -2.62
N PRO A 139 13.36 -13.95 -3.25
CA PRO A 139 12.81 -14.82 -4.30
C PRO A 139 11.68 -15.72 -3.81
N LYS A 140 11.80 -16.27 -2.59
CA LYS A 140 10.74 -17.10 -1.98
C LYS A 140 9.48 -16.28 -1.68
N GLU A 141 9.66 -15.06 -1.20
CA GLU A 141 8.57 -14.12 -0.95
C GLU A 141 7.78 -13.83 -2.23
N ARG A 142 8.49 -13.48 -3.31
CA ARG A 142 7.91 -13.25 -4.64
C ARG A 142 7.19 -14.50 -5.16
N ALA A 143 7.82 -15.66 -5.12
CA ALA A 143 7.22 -16.92 -5.56
C ALA A 143 5.94 -17.25 -4.76
N THR A 144 5.94 -16.96 -3.45
CA THR A 144 4.75 -17.17 -2.60
C THR A 144 3.62 -16.20 -2.97
N LEU A 145 3.92 -14.93 -3.25
CA LEU A 145 2.92 -13.98 -3.74
C LEU A 145 2.32 -14.43 -5.08
N GLU A 146 3.14 -14.91 -6.02
CA GLU A 146 2.68 -15.46 -7.29
C GLU A 146 1.80 -16.72 -7.10
N LEU A 147 2.16 -17.59 -6.16
CA LEU A 147 1.33 -18.74 -5.80
C LEU A 147 -0.02 -18.30 -5.22
N LEU A 148 -0.02 -17.39 -4.25
CA LEU A 148 -1.24 -16.88 -3.62
C LEU A 148 -2.16 -16.16 -4.63
N ARG A 149 -1.58 -15.52 -5.65
CA ARG A 149 -2.34 -14.91 -6.74
C ARG A 149 -3.19 -15.93 -7.49
N SER A 150 -2.64 -17.12 -7.74
CA SER A 150 -3.34 -18.20 -8.45
C SER A 150 -4.39 -18.90 -7.60
N GLN A 151 -4.33 -18.74 -6.27
CA GLN A 151 -5.27 -19.33 -5.34
C GLN A 151 -6.48 -18.40 -5.15
N ASN A 152 -7.65 -19.00 -4.87
CA ASN A 152 -8.84 -18.23 -4.52
C ASN A 152 -8.79 -17.85 -3.05
N ILE A 153 -8.14 -16.70 -2.71
CA ILE A 153 -8.11 -16.15 -1.35
C ILE A 153 -9.01 -14.92 -1.25
N ALA A 154 -9.60 -14.69 -0.08
CA ALA A 154 -10.45 -13.55 0.21
C ALA A 154 -9.68 -12.24 0.38
N GLY A 155 -8.42 -12.32 0.83
CA GLY A 155 -7.57 -11.17 1.06
C GLY A 155 -6.17 -11.58 1.49
N LEU A 156 -5.26 -10.61 1.51
CA LEU A 156 -3.86 -10.79 1.88
C LEU A 156 -3.48 -9.82 3.00
N VAL A 157 -2.91 -10.35 4.07
CA VAL A 157 -2.19 -9.58 5.09
C VAL A 157 -0.70 -9.82 4.85
N TYR A 158 0.05 -8.76 4.60
CA TYR A 158 1.43 -8.87 4.17
C TYR A 158 2.36 -8.12 5.11
N TYR A 159 3.33 -8.84 5.66
CA TYR A 159 4.44 -8.28 6.42
C TYR A 159 5.69 -8.28 5.55
N PRO A 160 6.07 -7.17 4.90
CA PRO A 160 7.25 -7.12 4.04
C PRO A 160 8.52 -7.13 4.90
N LYS A 161 9.53 -7.86 4.47
CA LYS A 161 10.79 -7.95 5.19
C LYS A 161 11.64 -6.68 5.08
N ARG A 162 11.59 -6.01 3.95
CA ARG A 162 12.37 -4.81 3.63
C ARG A 162 11.46 -3.71 3.11
N ASP A 163 12.03 -2.53 2.95
CA ASP A 163 11.32 -1.38 2.38
C ASP A 163 10.96 -1.58 0.89
N ASN A 164 11.53 -2.60 0.26
CA ASN A 164 11.19 -2.99 -1.11
C ASN A 164 9.94 -3.89 -1.11
N ILE A 165 8.80 -3.25 -1.11
CA ILE A 165 7.49 -3.91 -1.22
C ILE A 165 7.33 -4.35 -2.68
N HIS A 166 6.93 -5.60 -2.90
CA HIS A 166 6.68 -6.16 -4.23
C HIS A 166 5.38 -5.61 -4.85
N LEU A 167 5.35 -4.31 -5.14
CA LEU A 167 4.14 -3.60 -5.60
C LEU A 167 3.53 -4.20 -6.86
N GLU A 168 4.35 -4.69 -7.79
CA GLU A 168 3.85 -5.34 -9.02
C GLU A 168 2.99 -6.56 -8.72
N GLN A 169 3.44 -7.42 -7.79
CA GLN A 169 2.72 -8.62 -7.39
C GLN A 169 1.47 -8.26 -6.57
N LEU A 170 1.53 -7.23 -5.74
CA LEU A 170 0.39 -6.76 -4.95
C LEU A 170 -0.70 -6.12 -5.81
N ASN A 171 -0.33 -5.43 -6.89
CA ASN A 171 -1.29 -4.88 -7.84
C ASN A 171 -2.21 -5.96 -8.42
N ASP A 172 -1.71 -7.16 -8.67
CA ASP A 172 -2.52 -8.26 -9.18
C ASP A 172 -3.64 -8.68 -8.21
N PHE A 173 -3.42 -8.59 -6.90
CA PHE A 173 -4.48 -8.83 -5.89
C PHE A 173 -5.51 -7.72 -5.92
N LEU A 174 -5.08 -6.47 -6.00
CA LEU A 174 -5.96 -5.31 -6.07
C LEU A 174 -6.82 -5.36 -7.34
N PHE A 175 -6.24 -5.71 -8.49
CA PHE A 175 -6.97 -5.89 -9.74
C PHE A 175 -7.99 -7.02 -9.69
N ALA A 176 -7.72 -8.06 -8.90
CA ALA A 176 -8.67 -9.15 -8.65
C ALA A 176 -9.71 -8.80 -7.57
N ASN A 177 -9.80 -7.54 -7.15
CA ASN A 177 -10.66 -7.06 -6.06
C ASN A 177 -10.43 -7.81 -4.73
N ARG A 178 -9.20 -8.20 -4.47
CA ARG A 178 -8.77 -8.85 -3.23
C ARG A 178 -8.06 -7.84 -2.34
N PRO A 179 -8.59 -7.47 -1.18
CA PRO A 179 -7.99 -6.48 -0.31
C PRO A 179 -6.61 -6.93 0.18
N VAL A 180 -5.69 -5.98 0.21
CA VAL A 180 -4.34 -6.16 0.74
C VAL A 180 -4.13 -5.20 1.90
N VAL A 181 -3.63 -5.72 3.02
CA VAL A 181 -3.24 -4.94 4.19
C VAL A 181 -1.76 -5.18 4.46
N ILE A 182 -0.98 -4.13 4.50
CA ILE A 182 0.44 -4.18 4.87
C ILE A 182 0.57 -3.87 6.36
N ILE A 183 1.37 -4.67 7.06
CA ILE A 183 1.64 -4.46 8.49
C ILE A 183 3.11 -4.09 8.71
N ASP A 184 3.35 -3.22 9.70
CA ASP A 184 4.68 -2.76 10.16
C ASP A 184 5.45 -1.86 9.16
N LYS A 185 5.02 -1.76 7.93
CA LYS A 185 5.66 -0.91 6.92
C LYS A 185 4.67 0.07 6.33
N GLN A 186 5.14 1.29 6.15
CA GLN A 186 4.37 2.32 5.46
C GLN A 186 4.69 2.26 3.97
N THR A 187 3.67 2.44 3.14
CA THR A 187 3.81 2.57 1.69
C THR A 187 3.07 3.83 1.23
N ASP A 188 3.64 4.50 0.25
CA ASP A 188 3.01 5.65 -0.40
C ASP A 188 1.96 5.24 -1.45
N CYS A 189 1.67 3.93 -1.56
CA CYS A 189 0.66 3.43 -2.47
C CYS A 189 -0.75 3.68 -1.89
N PRO A 190 -1.57 4.54 -2.51
CA PRO A 190 -2.86 4.96 -1.95
C PRO A 190 -3.93 3.86 -1.92
N TYR A 191 -3.69 2.75 -2.59
CA TYR A 191 -4.61 1.59 -2.65
C TYR A 191 -4.31 0.50 -1.63
N LEU A 192 -3.17 0.59 -0.96
CA LEU A 192 -2.76 -0.37 0.05
C LEU A 192 -3.08 0.20 1.43
N ASN A 193 -3.83 -0.56 2.20
CA ASN A 193 -4.04 -0.22 3.60
C ASN A 193 -2.80 -0.59 4.40
N ASN A 194 -2.39 0.30 5.31
CA ASN A 194 -1.24 0.09 6.17
C ASN A 194 -1.68 0.08 7.62
N VAL A 195 -1.15 -0.85 8.39
CA VAL A 195 -1.26 -0.90 9.85
C VAL A 195 0.15 -0.80 10.42
N VAL A 196 0.46 0.33 11.02
CA VAL A 196 1.79 0.64 11.58
C VAL A 196 1.66 1.09 13.03
N CYS A 197 2.71 0.84 13.83
CA CYS A 197 2.82 1.40 15.17
C CYS A 197 3.34 2.83 15.09
N ASP A 198 2.85 3.72 15.96
CA ASP A 198 3.43 5.04 16.14
C ASP A 198 4.72 4.93 16.97
N ASN A 199 5.80 4.51 16.28
CA ASN A 199 7.11 4.32 16.89
C ASN A 199 7.72 5.65 17.38
N TYR A 200 7.35 6.78 16.74
CA TYR A 200 7.81 8.09 17.16
C TYR A 200 7.21 8.48 18.50
N ASP A 201 5.89 8.37 18.64
CA ASP A 201 5.23 8.70 19.90
C ASP A 201 5.62 7.71 21.02
N GLY A 202 5.74 6.43 20.71
CA GLY A 202 6.26 5.41 21.64
C GLY A 202 7.66 5.73 22.15
N GLY A 203 8.59 6.08 21.26
CA GLY A 203 9.94 6.51 21.62
C GLY A 203 9.95 7.78 22.46
N ARG A 204 9.10 8.75 22.12
CA ARG A 204 8.93 9.99 22.88
C ARG A 204 8.42 9.74 24.28
N GLN A 205 7.41 8.89 24.45
CA GLN A 205 6.85 8.54 25.76
C GLN A 205 7.88 7.82 26.62
N LEU A 206 8.61 6.85 26.05
CA LEU A 206 9.68 6.13 26.75
C LEU A 206 10.78 7.09 27.20
N THR A 207 11.24 7.98 26.33
CA THR A 207 12.26 8.98 26.68
C THR A 207 11.79 9.90 27.80
N ARG A 208 10.53 10.36 27.74
CA ARG A 208 9.95 11.18 28.81
C ARG A 208 9.95 10.43 30.14
N HIS A 209 9.53 9.16 30.16
CA HIS A 209 9.53 8.33 31.36
C HIS A 209 10.94 8.15 31.95
N LEU A 210 11.96 7.97 31.10
CA LEU A 210 13.36 7.86 31.53
C LEU A 210 13.95 9.17 32.08
N LEU A 211 13.43 10.32 31.64
CA LEU A 211 13.86 11.65 32.09
C LEU A 211 13.13 12.12 33.36
N GLU A 212 12.08 11.44 33.81
CA GLU A 212 11.43 11.73 35.08
C GLU A 212 12.39 11.54 36.25
N PRO A 213 12.35 12.42 37.31
CA PRO A 213 13.39 12.54 38.33
C PRO A 213 13.73 11.29 39.16
N VAL A 214 12.98 10.21 39.01
CA VAL A 214 13.13 8.97 39.77
C VAL A 214 13.84 7.85 38.97
N SER A 215 14.10 8.02 37.71
CA SER A 215 14.72 7.00 36.86
C SER A 215 16.22 7.25 36.70
N TYR A 216 17.04 6.59 37.52
CA TYR A 216 18.51 6.59 37.40
C TYR A 216 19.02 5.55 36.38
N THR A 217 18.24 5.19 35.40
CA THR A 217 18.65 4.24 34.37
C THR A 217 19.34 4.97 33.21
N HIS A 218 20.61 4.58 32.96
CA HIS A 218 21.35 5.07 31.80
C HIS A 218 20.92 4.28 30.57
N LEU A 219 20.42 4.99 29.55
CA LEU A 219 20.26 4.42 28.22
C LEU A 219 21.62 4.40 27.53
N THR A 220 22.37 3.32 27.66
CA THR A 220 23.61 3.17 26.90
C THR A 220 23.28 2.54 25.55
N LEU A 221 23.50 3.32 24.49
CA LEU A 221 23.59 2.75 23.15
C LEU A 221 24.85 1.87 23.08
N PRO A 222 24.78 0.68 22.46
CA PRO A 222 26.00 -0.10 22.24
C PRO A 222 26.94 0.73 21.39
N THR A 223 28.07 1.13 21.98
CA THR A 223 29.14 1.82 21.26
C THR A 223 29.78 0.78 20.35
N ILE A 224 29.52 0.89 19.05
CA ILE A 224 30.30 0.16 18.06
C ILE A 224 31.66 0.82 18.05
N LEU A 225 32.64 0.19 18.73
CA LEU A 225 34.05 0.50 18.54
C LEU A 225 34.40 0.13 17.10
N LEU A 226 34.70 1.16 16.29
CA LEU A 226 35.35 1.02 15.00
C LEU A 226 36.79 0.57 15.15
#